data_66474a69ad55e59bcf1bf83e1972883d
#
_entry.id   66474a69ad55e59bcf1bf83e1972883d
#
_cell.length_a   1.000
_cell.length_b   1.000
_cell.length_c   1.000
_cell.angle_alpha   90.00
_cell.angle_beta   90.00
_cell.angle_gamma   90.00
#
_symmetry.space_group_name_H-M   'P 1'
#
loop_
_entity.id
_entity.type
_entity.pdbx_description
1 polymer ?
#
loop_
_entity_poly.entity_id
_entity_poly.type
_entity_poly.pdbx_seq_one_letter_code
_entity_poly.pdbx_strand_id
1 'polypeptide(L)'
;MSELCSSPHFRRIMEDINRKEKLFLNYVPVYIVLPLFGIVAKDNKHAELETTERNLKRLKEEACLDGVMVDVWWGIVESEAPKVYNWNGYKELFKMIKRLELKIHALMSFHKSSQNRKTTSLPSWVVQVGKDNPDIYYTDRKGFRNDECLSLGVDNEPLFDDGSGTKRTAIQIYSDYMSSFKENMAEFLEDGVVGTIEKDYENAEKKAGHSMLDLSKEKFGDYNSKPHETTFFKENGTYDTEKGKFFLEWYSNKLILHGDQILREANKIFTGLKIDLVAKVSGVHWLYNHPSHGAELTAGYYNLYDRDGYRPIARMLNKRNCFLNFSCLEMKHNKNAKEDALSAPEELVKAVLSKAWKEGIEVIGANTSEIIDAEGYNQVLLNARPNGSNPKGKPKLKVHSFMYLRLSETIFSRNYDMFKKFVRNMHADQDYCGDAEKYAHEVESNSAITIEEILAATKSSGSFKWDDDTEAKVDG
;
A
#
# COMPACT_ATOMS: atom_id res chain seq x y z
N MET A 1 -50.22 0.35 -3.22
CA MET A 1 -48.83 0.77 -3.45
C MET A 1 -48.66 1.91 -4.46
N SER A 2 -49.59 2.11 -5.42
CA SER A 2 -49.48 3.18 -6.42
C SER A 2 -49.73 4.62 -5.90
N GLU A 3 -50.50 4.79 -4.84
CA GLU A 3 -50.85 6.12 -4.30
C GLU A 3 -49.77 6.72 -3.37
N LEU A 4 -48.93 5.89 -2.75
CA LEU A 4 -47.81 6.35 -1.94
C LEU A 4 -46.67 6.97 -2.79
N CYS A 5 -46.44 6.47 -4.02
CA CYS A 5 -45.44 7.00 -4.91
C CYS A 5 -45.76 8.36 -5.55
N SER A 6 -47.01 8.82 -5.46
CA SER A 6 -47.46 10.09 -6.06
C SER A 6 -47.48 11.25 -5.07
N SER A 7 -47.27 11.00 -3.77
CA SER A 7 -47.22 12.04 -2.74
C SER A 7 -46.04 13.00 -2.95
N PRO A 8 -46.30 14.35 -2.95
CA PRO A 8 -45.20 15.33 -3.03
C PRO A 8 -44.14 15.17 -1.94
N HIS A 9 -44.58 14.71 -0.75
CA HIS A 9 -43.66 14.43 0.35
C HIS A 9 -42.74 13.24 0.08
N PHE A 10 -43.30 12.16 -0.48
CA PHE A 10 -42.51 10.98 -0.86
C PHE A 10 -41.53 11.31 -2.00
N ARG A 11 -41.93 12.08 -3.00
CA ARG A 11 -41.01 12.56 -4.06
C ARG A 11 -39.87 13.38 -3.48
N ARG A 12 -40.14 14.28 -2.55
CA ARG A 12 -39.11 15.09 -1.91
C ARG A 12 -38.10 14.24 -1.11
N ILE A 13 -38.61 13.23 -0.37
CA ILE A 13 -37.74 12.28 0.34
C ILE A 13 -36.90 11.48 -0.65
N MET A 14 -37.47 10.99 -1.74
CA MET A 14 -36.73 10.24 -2.76
C MET A 14 -35.75 11.13 -3.51
N GLU A 15 -36.07 12.38 -3.78
CA GLU A 15 -35.16 13.36 -4.36
C GLU A 15 -34.00 13.68 -3.40
N ASP A 16 -34.24 13.80 -2.10
CA ASP A 16 -33.21 14.00 -1.08
C ASP A 16 -32.33 12.78 -0.89
N ILE A 17 -32.90 11.56 -0.94
CA ILE A 17 -32.15 10.30 -0.92
C ILE A 17 -31.28 10.19 -2.17
N ASN A 18 -31.84 10.37 -3.35
CA ASN A 18 -31.12 10.35 -4.63
C ASN A 18 -30.02 11.43 -4.69
N ARG A 19 -30.29 12.61 -4.13
CA ARG A 19 -29.29 13.68 -4.06
C ARG A 19 -28.15 13.30 -3.10
N LYS A 20 -28.46 12.74 -1.93
CA LYS A 20 -27.46 12.23 -0.99
C LYS A 20 -26.64 11.11 -1.61
N GLU A 21 -27.26 10.11 -2.24
CA GLU A 21 -26.55 9.03 -2.94
C GLU A 21 -25.59 9.56 -4.01
N LYS A 22 -26.04 10.50 -4.84
CA LYS A 22 -25.18 11.13 -5.88
C LYS A 22 -23.97 11.88 -5.30
N LEU A 23 -24.15 12.51 -4.13
CA LEU A 23 -23.09 13.23 -3.44
C LEU A 23 -22.01 12.27 -2.92
N PHE A 24 -22.40 11.13 -2.37
CA PHE A 24 -21.49 10.11 -1.86
C PHE A 24 -20.64 9.41 -2.95
N LEU A 25 -21.12 9.33 -4.18
CA LEU A 25 -20.36 8.73 -5.28
C LEU A 25 -19.02 9.43 -5.57
N ASN A 26 -18.93 10.71 -5.23
CA ASN A 26 -17.70 11.51 -5.39
C ASN A 26 -16.83 11.57 -4.12
N TYR A 27 -17.34 11.07 -3.02
CA TYR A 27 -16.68 11.09 -1.72
C TYR A 27 -15.44 10.19 -1.71
N VAL A 28 -14.32 10.72 -1.28
CA VAL A 28 -13.08 9.98 -1.07
C VAL A 28 -12.70 10.12 0.40
N PRO A 29 -12.82 9.07 1.21
CA PRO A 29 -12.43 9.10 2.62
C PRO A 29 -10.97 9.46 2.81
N VAL A 30 -10.66 10.24 3.88
CA VAL A 30 -9.31 10.61 4.24
C VAL A 30 -8.94 10.00 5.59
N TYR A 31 -7.88 9.22 5.60
CA TYR A 31 -7.28 8.64 6.79
C TYR A 31 -5.96 9.34 7.10
N ILE A 32 -5.66 9.50 8.38
CA ILE A 32 -4.34 9.99 8.80
C ILE A 32 -3.50 8.83 9.34
N VAL A 33 -2.26 8.74 8.90
CA VAL A 33 -1.33 7.73 9.40
C VAL A 33 -0.74 8.22 10.71
N LEU A 34 -0.80 7.39 11.75
CA LEU A 34 -0.21 7.72 13.05
C LEU A 34 1.32 7.76 12.97
N PRO A 35 1.99 8.44 13.92
CA PRO A 35 3.44 8.43 14.00
C PRO A 35 4.01 7.00 14.06
N LEU A 36 5.11 6.73 13.35
CA LEU A 36 5.78 5.42 13.31
C LEU A 36 6.18 4.89 14.68
N PHE A 37 6.55 5.80 15.59
CA PHE A 37 7.12 5.44 16.88
C PHE A 37 6.46 6.26 18.00
N GLY A 38 6.34 5.66 19.18
CA GLY A 38 5.87 6.32 20.38
C GLY A 38 4.38 6.16 20.66
N ILE A 39 3.60 5.63 19.74
CA ILE A 39 2.18 5.34 19.98
C ILE A 39 2.06 4.05 20.80
N VAL A 40 2.63 2.95 20.33
CA VAL A 40 2.81 1.71 21.09
C VAL A 40 4.30 1.46 21.23
N ALA A 41 4.82 1.44 22.43
CA ALA A 41 6.23 1.20 22.70
C ALA A 41 6.55 -0.30 22.80
N LYS A 42 7.83 -0.66 22.81
CA LYS A 42 8.31 -2.03 22.87
C LYS A 42 7.82 -2.80 24.13
N ASP A 43 7.54 -2.09 25.22
CA ASP A 43 6.93 -2.63 26.43
C ASP A 43 5.40 -2.66 26.41
N ASN A 44 4.80 -2.44 25.24
CA ASN A 44 3.37 -2.32 25.02
C ASN A 44 2.69 -1.17 25.79
N LYS A 45 3.45 -0.14 26.18
CA LYS A 45 2.92 1.08 26.79
C LYS A 45 2.77 2.19 25.77
N HIS A 46 1.99 3.19 26.14
CA HIS A 46 1.71 4.36 25.32
C HIS A 46 2.43 5.59 25.88
N ALA A 47 3.37 6.14 25.13
CA ALA A 47 4.07 7.36 25.55
C ALA A 47 3.27 8.65 25.27
N GLU A 48 2.40 8.64 24.24
CA GLU A 48 1.76 9.85 23.71
C GLU A 48 0.24 9.66 23.44
N LEU A 49 -0.43 8.72 24.15
CA LEU A 49 -1.82 8.36 23.85
C LEU A 49 -2.78 9.54 24.04
N GLU A 50 -2.67 10.29 25.15
CA GLU A 50 -3.55 11.42 25.44
C GLU A 50 -3.38 12.56 24.42
N THR A 51 -2.16 12.84 24.02
CA THR A 51 -1.89 13.86 22.98
C THR A 51 -2.44 13.40 21.63
N THR A 52 -2.27 12.13 21.31
CA THR A 52 -2.83 11.53 20.08
C THR A 52 -4.34 11.60 20.09
N GLU A 53 -5.00 11.21 21.19
CA GLU A 53 -6.45 11.27 21.34
C GLU A 53 -6.99 12.70 21.13
N ARG A 54 -6.37 13.68 21.78
CA ARG A 54 -6.73 15.10 21.62
C ARG A 54 -6.59 15.58 20.17
N ASN A 55 -5.49 15.23 19.51
CA ASN A 55 -5.24 15.62 18.13
C ASN A 55 -6.22 14.94 17.16
N LEU A 56 -6.50 13.67 17.34
CA LEU A 56 -7.48 12.93 16.53
C LEU A 56 -8.89 13.46 16.72
N LYS A 57 -9.28 13.75 17.96
CA LYS A 57 -10.58 14.38 18.26
C LYS A 57 -10.73 15.71 17.53
N ARG A 58 -9.72 16.56 17.58
CA ARG A 58 -9.70 17.83 16.86
C ARG A 58 -9.84 17.64 15.34
N LEU A 59 -9.10 16.69 14.76
CA LEU A 59 -9.19 16.39 13.32
C LEU A 59 -10.56 15.84 12.94
N LYS A 60 -11.15 14.99 13.77
CA LYS A 60 -12.52 14.49 13.57
C LYS A 60 -13.56 15.62 13.56
N GLU A 61 -13.51 16.48 14.58
CA GLU A 61 -14.52 17.53 14.78
C GLU A 61 -14.37 18.71 13.80
N GLU A 62 -13.13 19.14 13.52
CA GLU A 62 -12.88 20.35 12.72
C GLU A 62 -12.54 20.08 11.24
N ALA A 63 -11.98 18.91 10.91
CA ALA A 63 -11.59 18.55 9.56
C ALA A 63 -12.41 17.38 8.97
N CYS A 64 -13.36 16.81 9.73
CA CYS A 64 -14.16 15.66 9.29
C CYS A 64 -13.30 14.44 8.87
N LEU A 65 -12.22 14.17 9.59
CA LEU A 65 -11.37 13.02 9.32
C LEU A 65 -12.17 11.70 9.43
N ASP A 66 -12.02 10.79 8.48
CA ASP A 66 -12.76 9.53 8.43
C ASP A 66 -12.15 8.44 9.29
N GLY A 67 -10.82 8.40 9.37
CA GLY A 67 -10.16 7.33 10.11
C GLY A 67 -8.67 7.53 10.28
N VAL A 68 -8.05 6.49 10.80
CA VAL A 68 -6.61 6.45 11.06
C VAL A 68 -6.00 5.17 10.52
N MET A 69 -4.73 5.27 10.13
CA MET A 69 -3.89 4.12 9.82
C MET A 69 -2.86 3.92 10.93
N VAL A 70 -2.74 2.69 11.41
CA VAL A 70 -1.90 2.29 12.54
C VAL A 70 -0.88 1.26 12.06
N ASP A 71 0.41 1.54 12.25
CA ASP A 71 1.46 0.54 12.06
C ASP A 71 1.43 -0.49 13.20
N VAL A 72 1.18 -1.75 12.88
CA VAL A 72 1.09 -2.87 13.81
C VAL A 72 2.36 -3.71 13.69
N TRP A 73 3.32 -3.43 14.56
CA TRP A 73 4.67 -3.96 14.47
C TRP A 73 4.80 -5.38 14.99
N TRP A 74 5.24 -6.30 14.14
CA TRP A 74 5.55 -7.67 14.53
C TRP A 74 6.53 -7.75 15.71
N GLY A 75 7.62 -6.97 15.65
CA GLY A 75 8.64 -6.94 16.70
C GLY A 75 8.18 -6.33 18.04
N ILE A 76 7.00 -5.69 18.10
CA ILE A 76 6.37 -5.27 19.37
C ILE A 76 5.46 -6.38 19.91
N VAL A 77 4.63 -6.94 19.05
CA VAL A 77 3.58 -7.87 19.44
C VAL A 77 4.13 -9.25 19.78
N GLU A 78 5.05 -9.80 19.00
CA GLU A 78 5.68 -11.12 19.21
C GLU A 78 7.15 -10.97 19.64
N SER A 79 7.42 -10.01 20.54
CA SER A 79 8.78 -9.55 20.87
C SER A 79 9.65 -10.59 21.54
N GLU A 80 9.09 -11.46 22.40
CA GLU A 80 9.84 -12.28 23.35
C GLU A 80 10.11 -13.69 22.86
N ALA A 81 9.09 -14.39 22.41
CA ALA A 81 9.18 -15.78 22.01
C ALA A 81 8.19 -16.11 20.89
N PRO A 82 8.44 -17.18 20.11
CA PRO A 82 7.53 -17.63 19.06
C PRO A 82 6.13 -17.91 19.61
N LYS A 83 5.10 -17.40 18.89
CA LYS A 83 3.67 -17.56 19.26
C LYS A 83 3.26 -16.93 20.60
N VAL A 84 4.10 -16.12 21.21
CA VAL A 84 3.78 -15.34 22.40
C VAL A 84 3.44 -13.93 22.00
N TYR A 85 2.14 -13.66 21.86
CA TYR A 85 1.63 -12.40 21.34
C TYR A 85 1.09 -11.50 22.45
N ASN A 86 1.57 -10.28 22.52
CA ASN A 86 1.05 -9.26 23.45
C ASN A 86 0.35 -8.15 22.66
N TRP A 87 -0.96 -8.19 22.63
CA TRP A 87 -1.82 -7.24 21.91
C TRP A 87 -2.33 -6.06 22.76
N ASN A 88 -2.00 -6.00 24.05
CA ASN A 88 -2.64 -5.07 24.99
C ASN A 88 -2.52 -3.62 24.56
N GLY A 89 -1.34 -3.16 24.15
CA GLY A 89 -1.15 -1.79 23.70
C GLY A 89 -1.98 -1.45 22.47
N TYR A 90 -2.05 -2.34 21.49
CA TYR A 90 -2.89 -2.13 20.31
C TYR A 90 -4.38 -2.19 20.63
N LYS A 91 -4.82 -3.05 21.55
CA LYS A 91 -6.22 -3.08 22.01
C LYS A 91 -6.63 -1.76 22.66
N GLU A 92 -5.79 -1.19 23.51
CA GLU A 92 -6.05 0.13 24.13
C GLU A 92 -6.12 1.24 23.08
N LEU A 93 -5.17 1.25 22.14
CA LEU A 93 -5.16 2.20 21.03
C LEU A 93 -6.42 2.07 20.16
N PHE A 94 -6.80 0.87 19.76
CA PHE A 94 -8.00 0.65 18.94
C PHE A 94 -9.29 1.02 19.67
N LYS A 95 -9.39 0.74 20.97
CA LYS A 95 -10.51 1.21 21.81
C LYS A 95 -10.60 2.73 21.85
N MET A 96 -9.47 3.43 21.96
CA MET A 96 -9.43 4.89 21.92
C MET A 96 -9.93 5.40 20.56
N ILE A 97 -9.44 4.85 19.45
CA ILE A 97 -9.86 5.25 18.10
C ILE A 97 -11.37 4.99 17.89
N LYS A 98 -11.87 3.82 18.33
CA LYS A 98 -13.30 3.47 18.25
C LYS A 98 -14.17 4.43 19.06
N ARG A 99 -13.73 4.85 20.27
CA ARG A 99 -14.46 5.89 21.06
C ARG A 99 -14.57 7.22 20.32
N LEU A 100 -13.62 7.56 19.47
CA LEU A 100 -13.65 8.74 18.62
C LEU A 100 -14.49 8.52 17.35
N GLU A 101 -15.12 7.36 17.16
CA GLU A 101 -15.87 7.00 15.95
C GLU A 101 -15.06 7.17 14.67
N LEU A 102 -13.75 6.88 14.74
CA LEU A 102 -12.84 6.87 13.60
C LEU A 102 -12.66 5.43 13.11
N LYS A 103 -12.62 5.25 11.80
CA LYS A 103 -12.28 3.97 11.17
C LYS A 103 -10.82 3.63 11.37
N ILE A 104 -10.50 2.35 11.40
CA ILE A 104 -9.14 1.85 11.61
C ILE A 104 -8.65 1.15 10.35
N HIS A 105 -7.45 1.52 9.93
CA HIS A 105 -6.67 0.81 8.94
C HIS A 105 -5.43 0.24 9.63
N ALA A 106 -5.36 -1.07 9.84
CA ALA A 106 -4.23 -1.72 10.48
C ALA A 106 -3.18 -2.14 9.43
N LEU A 107 -1.98 -1.63 9.55
CA LEU A 107 -0.84 -1.97 8.69
C LEU A 107 0.06 -2.96 9.43
N MET A 108 0.08 -4.23 9.00
CA MET A 108 0.95 -5.25 9.57
C MET A 108 2.37 -5.10 9.03
N SER A 109 3.30 -4.70 9.90
CA SER A 109 4.70 -4.40 9.55
C SER A 109 5.63 -5.50 10.04
N PHE A 110 6.23 -6.26 9.10
CA PHE A 110 7.10 -7.41 9.36
C PHE A 110 8.58 -7.09 9.19
N HIS A 111 8.94 -5.83 9.25
CA HIS A 111 10.32 -5.37 9.04
C HIS A 111 10.82 -4.56 10.24
N LYS A 112 12.13 -4.40 10.31
CA LYS A 112 12.79 -3.45 11.20
C LYS A 112 12.69 -2.06 10.62
N SER A 113 12.44 -1.06 11.44
CA SER A 113 12.46 0.34 11.02
C SER A 113 13.25 1.20 11.99
N SER A 114 13.94 2.20 11.45
CA SER A 114 14.75 3.12 12.24
C SER A 114 14.61 4.54 11.69
N GLN A 115 14.18 5.47 12.53
CA GLN A 115 14.08 6.88 12.19
C GLN A 115 14.35 7.75 13.41
N ASN A 116 15.19 8.79 13.26
CA ASN A 116 15.45 9.77 14.32
C ASN A 116 15.86 9.14 15.67
N ARG A 117 16.74 8.11 15.65
CA ARG A 117 17.21 7.35 16.83
C ARG A 117 16.12 6.49 17.52
N LYS A 118 14.91 6.44 16.99
CA LYS A 118 13.88 5.48 17.41
C LYS A 118 13.93 4.28 16.46
N THR A 119 13.83 3.07 17.01
CA THR A 119 13.95 1.83 16.23
C THR A 119 12.91 0.83 16.72
N THR A 120 12.21 0.20 15.77
CA THR A 120 11.47 -1.03 16.01
C THR A 120 12.25 -2.17 15.38
N SER A 121 12.62 -3.17 16.17
CA SER A 121 13.39 -4.33 15.72
C SER A 121 12.46 -5.45 15.23
N LEU A 122 13.02 -6.43 14.55
CA LEU A 122 12.37 -7.75 14.43
C LEU A 122 12.22 -8.38 15.83
N PRO A 123 11.33 -9.36 16.01
CA PRO A 123 11.23 -10.14 17.27
C PRO A 123 12.60 -10.64 17.73
N SER A 124 12.86 -10.61 19.03
CA SER A 124 14.18 -10.99 19.58
C SER A 124 14.58 -12.44 19.25
N TRP A 125 13.59 -13.33 19.20
CA TRP A 125 13.80 -14.72 18.83
C TRP A 125 14.17 -14.89 17.34
N VAL A 126 13.62 -14.06 16.44
CA VAL A 126 14.02 -14.03 15.02
C VAL A 126 15.45 -13.52 14.86
N VAL A 127 15.79 -12.45 15.58
CA VAL A 127 17.16 -11.93 15.61
C VAL A 127 18.15 -12.99 16.11
N GLN A 128 17.75 -13.82 17.09
CA GLN A 128 18.59 -14.93 17.55
C GLN A 128 18.77 -15.99 16.47
N VAL A 129 17.71 -16.41 15.78
CA VAL A 129 17.81 -17.33 14.62
C VAL A 129 18.76 -16.75 13.55
N GLY A 130 18.69 -15.43 13.32
CA GLY A 130 19.57 -14.76 12.36
C GLY A 130 21.04 -14.71 12.77
N LYS A 131 21.37 -14.78 14.07
CA LYS A 131 22.76 -14.93 14.56
C LYS A 131 23.28 -16.32 14.28
N ASP A 132 22.45 -17.34 14.46
CA ASP A 132 22.81 -18.74 14.28
C ASP A 132 22.80 -19.13 12.79
N ASN A 133 21.87 -18.58 12.01
CA ASN A 133 21.75 -18.76 10.57
C ASN A 133 21.52 -17.40 9.88
N PRO A 134 22.59 -16.67 9.57
CA PRO A 134 22.48 -15.36 8.94
C PRO A 134 21.86 -15.35 7.52
N ASP A 135 21.70 -16.51 6.89
CA ASP A 135 21.09 -16.65 5.57
C ASP A 135 19.56 -16.48 5.57
N ILE A 136 18.95 -16.31 6.75
CA ILE A 136 17.57 -15.85 6.84
C ILE A 136 17.41 -14.41 6.36
N TYR A 137 18.49 -13.64 6.31
CA TYR A 137 18.53 -12.28 5.82
C TYR A 137 19.03 -12.20 4.39
N TYR A 138 18.71 -11.09 3.78
CA TYR A 138 19.28 -10.76 2.49
C TYR A 138 20.79 -10.54 2.58
N THR A 139 21.57 -11.17 1.69
CA THR A 139 23.03 -11.02 1.64
C THR A 139 23.49 -10.64 0.23
N ASP A 140 24.30 -9.59 0.10
CA ASP A 140 24.88 -9.18 -1.18
C ASP A 140 26.16 -9.97 -1.52
N ARG A 141 26.70 -9.74 -2.73
CA ARG A 141 27.94 -10.38 -3.21
C ARG A 141 29.17 -10.05 -2.37
N LYS A 142 29.15 -8.91 -1.65
CA LYS A 142 30.25 -8.47 -0.79
C LYS A 142 30.11 -8.98 0.64
N GLY A 143 29.06 -9.76 0.90
CA GLY A 143 28.76 -10.29 2.23
C GLY A 143 28.03 -9.30 3.13
N PHE A 144 27.60 -8.13 2.62
CA PHE A 144 26.74 -7.24 3.38
C PHE A 144 25.36 -7.90 3.58
N ARG A 145 24.86 -7.83 4.78
CA ARG A 145 23.56 -8.40 5.15
C ARG A 145 22.59 -7.31 5.55
N ASN A 146 21.44 -7.33 4.92
CA ASN A 146 20.33 -6.50 5.31
C ASN A 146 19.46 -7.29 6.31
N ASP A 147 19.49 -6.89 7.58
CA ASP A 147 18.73 -7.49 8.68
C ASP A 147 17.37 -6.81 8.92
N GLU A 148 16.90 -6.01 7.99
CA GLU A 148 15.62 -5.29 8.14
C GLU A 148 14.42 -6.21 7.98
N CYS A 149 14.52 -7.23 7.11
CA CYS A 149 13.43 -8.19 6.88
C CYS A 149 13.97 -9.57 6.57
N LEU A 150 13.09 -10.58 6.58
CA LEU A 150 13.43 -11.93 6.15
C LEU A 150 13.60 -11.99 4.64
N SER A 151 14.57 -12.78 4.19
CA SER A 151 14.80 -13.05 2.78
C SER A 151 13.67 -13.89 2.19
N LEU A 152 13.28 -13.61 0.93
CA LEU A 152 12.36 -14.46 0.16
C LEU A 152 12.83 -15.93 0.05
N GLY A 153 14.14 -16.15 0.18
CA GLY A 153 14.72 -17.48 0.15
C GLY A 153 14.28 -18.39 1.28
N VAL A 154 13.69 -17.83 2.35
CA VAL A 154 13.21 -18.62 3.50
C VAL A 154 11.68 -18.70 3.59
N ASP A 155 10.96 -18.24 2.57
CA ASP A 155 9.50 -18.27 2.55
C ASP A 155 8.94 -19.67 2.81
N ASN A 156 9.57 -20.70 2.25
CA ASN A 156 9.16 -22.09 2.33
C ASN A 156 10.18 -23.00 3.05
N GLU A 157 11.21 -22.42 3.66
CA GLU A 157 12.23 -23.16 4.39
C GLU A 157 11.84 -23.28 5.88
N PRO A 158 11.74 -24.48 6.45
CA PRO A 158 11.33 -24.68 7.86
C PRO A 158 12.53 -24.42 8.79
N LEU A 159 12.81 -23.16 9.05
CA LEU A 159 13.98 -22.71 9.83
C LEU A 159 13.64 -22.23 11.23
N PHE A 160 12.38 -21.85 11.49
CA PHE A 160 11.99 -21.14 12.69
C PHE A 160 11.27 -22.08 13.68
N ASP A 161 11.95 -22.49 14.74
CA ASP A 161 11.36 -23.29 15.81
C ASP A 161 10.20 -22.55 16.50
N ASP A 162 9.12 -23.26 16.81
CA ASP A 162 7.96 -22.70 17.50
C ASP A 162 8.01 -22.89 19.03
N GLY A 163 9.14 -23.34 19.56
CA GLY A 163 9.33 -23.66 20.97
C GLY A 163 8.93 -25.09 21.35
N SER A 164 8.28 -25.84 20.45
CA SER A 164 7.93 -27.27 20.65
C SER A 164 8.87 -28.21 19.91
N GLY A 165 9.88 -27.68 19.19
CA GLY A 165 10.73 -28.43 18.28
C GLY A 165 10.17 -28.56 16.87
N THR A 166 8.99 -28.00 16.62
CA THR A 166 8.42 -27.91 15.27
C THR A 166 8.94 -26.68 14.55
N LYS A 167 9.55 -26.87 13.39
CA LYS A 167 10.07 -25.78 12.59
C LYS A 167 9.03 -25.23 11.61
N ARG A 168 8.90 -23.91 11.58
CA ARG A 168 8.00 -23.18 10.68
C ARG A 168 8.78 -22.48 9.57
N THR A 169 8.11 -22.19 8.48
CA THR A 169 8.58 -21.31 7.41
C THR A 169 8.23 -19.84 7.70
N ALA A 170 8.82 -18.88 6.99
CA ALA A 170 8.47 -17.48 7.12
C ALA A 170 6.98 -17.24 6.80
N ILE A 171 6.44 -17.87 5.76
CA ILE A 171 5.00 -17.77 5.41
C ILE A 171 4.11 -18.28 6.56
N GLN A 172 4.49 -19.38 7.22
CA GLN A 172 3.74 -19.89 8.37
C GLN A 172 3.76 -18.93 9.57
N ILE A 173 4.90 -18.28 9.82
CA ILE A 173 5.01 -17.26 10.88
C ILE A 173 4.07 -16.08 10.60
N TYR A 174 4.06 -15.56 9.38
CA TYR A 174 3.15 -14.49 9.00
C TYR A 174 1.69 -14.91 9.11
N SER A 175 1.37 -16.15 8.75
CA SER A 175 0.04 -16.73 8.90
C SER A 175 -0.39 -16.84 10.38
N ASP A 176 0.50 -17.32 11.25
CA ASP A 176 0.24 -17.41 12.69
C ASP A 176 0.00 -16.01 13.29
N TYR A 177 0.79 -15.01 12.91
CA TYR A 177 0.63 -13.64 13.35
C TYR A 177 -0.72 -13.05 12.92
N MET A 178 -1.09 -13.21 11.64
CA MET A 178 -2.39 -12.77 11.13
C MET A 178 -3.56 -13.47 11.83
N SER A 179 -3.44 -14.76 12.12
CA SER A 179 -4.44 -15.52 12.86
C SER A 179 -4.59 -15.00 14.29
N SER A 180 -3.47 -14.74 14.97
CA SER A 180 -3.47 -14.14 16.31
C SER A 180 -4.08 -12.72 16.30
N PHE A 181 -3.81 -11.92 15.28
CA PHE A 181 -4.47 -10.61 15.09
C PHE A 181 -5.98 -10.77 14.99
N LYS A 182 -6.46 -11.65 14.11
CA LYS A 182 -7.89 -11.92 13.94
C LYS A 182 -8.56 -12.29 15.25
N GLU A 183 -7.97 -13.22 16.01
CA GLU A 183 -8.53 -13.70 17.29
C GLU A 183 -8.56 -12.60 18.35
N ASN A 184 -7.47 -11.83 18.47
CA ASN A 184 -7.32 -10.84 19.52
C ASN A 184 -7.99 -9.51 19.21
N MET A 185 -8.24 -9.19 17.95
CA MET A 185 -8.85 -7.95 17.48
C MET A 185 -10.29 -8.15 16.97
N ALA A 186 -10.91 -9.31 17.23
CA ALA A 186 -12.23 -9.67 16.71
C ALA A 186 -13.29 -8.58 16.98
N GLU A 187 -13.28 -7.94 18.16
CA GLU A 187 -14.19 -6.86 18.55
C GLU A 187 -14.11 -5.60 17.68
N PHE A 188 -13.04 -5.45 16.89
CA PHE A 188 -12.83 -4.32 15.98
C PHE A 188 -13.08 -4.69 14.52
N LEU A 189 -12.97 -5.97 14.16
CA LEU A 189 -13.06 -6.45 12.77
C LEU A 189 -14.51 -6.41 12.23
N GLU A 190 -15.51 -6.38 13.09
CA GLU A 190 -16.91 -6.26 12.69
C GLU A 190 -17.27 -4.83 12.21
N ASP A 191 -16.46 -3.84 12.58
CA ASP A 191 -16.67 -2.42 12.29
C ASP A 191 -15.86 -1.94 11.05
N GLY A 192 -15.36 -2.84 10.20
CA GLY A 192 -14.70 -2.46 8.96
C GLY A 192 -13.23 -2.06 9.11
N VAL A 193 -12.45 -2.79 9.92
CA VAL A 193 -10.98 -2.62 9.95
C VAL A 193 -10.39 -3.09 8.63
N VAL A 194 -9.69 -2.21 7.93
CA VAL A 194 -8.92 -2.55 6.73
C VAL A 194 -7.56 -3.11 7.15
N GLY A 195 -7.27 -4.36 6.78
CA GLY A 195 -5.98 -4.98 7.02
C GLY A 195 -5.03 -4.75 5.84
N THR A 196 -3.96 -3.98 6.05
CA THR A 196 -2.89 -3.83 5.06
C THR A 196 -1.70 -4.70 5.44
N ILE A 197 -1.17 -5.43 4.46
CA ILE A 197 0.09 -6.13 4.57
C ILE A 197 1.12 -5.29 3.82
N GLU A 198 1.99 -4.62 4.57
CA GLU A 198 3.13 -3.93 3.98
C GLU A 198 4.26 -4.92 3.80
N LYS A 199 4.75 -4.98 2.57
CA LYS A 199 5.98 -5.64 2.27
C LYS A 199 6.92 -4.69 1.56
N ASP A 200 8.09 -4.58 2.16
CA ASP A 200 9.18 -3.80 1.60
C ASP A 200 9.78 -4.59 0.42
N TYR A 201 9.30 -4.29 -0.78
CA TYR A 201 9.84 -4.87 -2.02
C TYR A 201 11.27 -4.41 -2.31
N GLU A 202 11.75 -3.38 -1.64
CA GLU A 202 13.07 -2.78 -1.90
C GLU A 202 14.23 -3.69 -1.47
N ASN A 203 14.00 -4.66 -0.59
CA ASN A 203 15.06 -5.47 0.01
C ASN A 203 15.21 -6.90 -0.55
N ALA A 204 14.36 -7.30 -1.48
CA ALA A 204 14.35 -8.66 -2.02
C ALA A 204 15.47 -8.97 -3.05
N GLU A 205 16.34 -8.02 -3.30
CA GLU A 205 17.15 -7.92 -4.51
C GLU A 205 18.21 -8.96 -4.78
N LYS A 206 18.65 -9.76 -3.84
CA LYS A 206 20.01 -10.28 -4.01
C LYS A 206 20.22 -11.78 -3.85
N LYS A 207 19.21 -12.58 -3.52
CA LYS A 207 19.38 -14.04 -3.43
C LYS A 207 18.95 -14.81 -4.68
N ALA A 208 18.43 -14.12 -5.64
CA ALA A 208 17.83 -14.73 -6.81
C ALA A 208 18.84 -14.87 -7.96
N GLY A 209 19.45 -16.02 -8.11
CA GLY A 209 19.91 -16.44 -9.41
C GLY A 209 21.38 -16.47 -9.75
N HIS A 210 22.22 -16.77 -8.81
CA HIS A 210 23.65 -16.91 -9.12
C HIS A 210 24.07 -18.21 -9.82
N SER A 211 23.22 -19.23 -9.91
CA SER A 211 23.64 -20.52 -10.45
C SER A 211 23.30 -20.78 -11.93
N MET A 212 22.34 -20.06 -12.50
CA MET A 212 21.88 -20.33 -13.87
C MET A 212 22.32 -19.30 -14.93
N LEU A 213 22.62 -18.06 -14.49
CA LEU A 213 23.07 -17.00 -15.37
C LEU A 213 24.44 -16.50 -14.87
N ASP A 214 25.50 -16.68 -15.63
CA ASP A 214 26.78 -16.07 -15.29
C ASP A 214 26.70 -14.53 -15.42
N LEU A 215 26.15 -13.90 -14.41
CA LEU A 215 26.14 -12.45 -14.21
C LEU A 215 27.36 -11.99 -13.36
N SER A 216 28.32 -12.87 -13.10
CA SER A 216 29.50 -12.61 -12.25
C SER A 216 30.32 -11.41 -12.70
N LYS A 217 30.30 -11.12 -14.00
CA LYS A 217 31.01 -9.98 -14.61
C LYS A 217 30.18 -8.71 -14.68
N GLU A 218 28.90 -8.77 -14.34
CA GLU A 218 28.03 -7.60 -14.41
C GLU A 218 28.28 -6.65 -13.23
N LYS A 219 28.39 -5.38 -13.55
CA LYS A 219 28.45 -4.30 -12.57
C LYS A 219 27.05 -3.72 -12.45
N PHE A 220 26.32 -4.10 -11.39
CA PHE A 220 24.99 -3.57 -11.09
C PHE A 220 25.03 -2.20 -10.41
N GLY A 221 26.19 -1.83 -9.84
CA GLY A 221 26.34 -0.60 -9.08
C GLY A 221 25.95 -0.74 -7.60
N ASP A 222 25.74 0.38 -6.96
CA ASP A 222 25.23 0.54 -5.60
C ASP A 222 24.10 1.56 -5.57
N TYR A 223 23.58 1.89 -4.37
CA TYR A 223 22.45 2.80 -4.19
C TYR A 223 22.62 4.17 -4.88
N ASN A 224 23.86 4.69 -4.95
CA ASN A 224 24.15 6.00 -5.53
C ASN A 224 24.66 5.92 -6.99
N SER A 225 24.82 4.72 -7.54
CA SER A 225 25.36 4.55 -8.89
C SER A 225 24.37 5.03 -9.94
N LYS A 226 24.89 5.81 -10.88
CA LYS A 226 24.11 6.22 -12.06
C LYS A 226 24.11 5.08 -13.10
N PRO A 227 23.07 4.99 -13.95
CA PRO A 227 22.99 3.91 -14.95
C PRO A 227 24.24 3.76 -15.81
N HIS A 228 24.85 4.86 -16.27
CA HIS A 228 26.06 4.82 -17.12
C HIS A 228 27.31 4.30 -16.39
N GLU A 229 27.32 4.28 -15.06
CA GLU A 229 28.41 3.73 -14.25
C GLU A 229 28.32 2.20 -14.09
N THR A 230 27.22 1.61 -14.56
CA THR A 230 26.94 0.17 -14.48
C THR A 230 27.08 -0.49 -15.85
N THR A 231 27.37 -1.79 -15.92
CA THR A 231 27.30 -2.54 -17.18
C THR A 231 25.90 -3.05 -17.43
N PHE A 232 25.10 -3.24 -16.39
CA PHE A 232 23.76 -3.78 -16.49
C PHE A 232 22.73 -2.73 -16.92
N PHE A 233 22.70 -1.55 -16.29
CA PHE A 233 21.66 -0.52 -16.50
C PHE A 233 22.05 0.60 -17.47
N LYS A 234 23.29 0.66 -17.96
CA LYS A 234 23.68 1.67 -18.96
C LYS A 234 22.83 1.55 -20.21
N GLU A 235 22.79 2.59 -21.02
CA GLU A 235 22.15 2.54 -22.33
C GLU A 235 22.71 1.38 -23.17
N ASN A 236 21.83 0.58 -23.76
CA ASN A 236 22.16 -0.68 -24.43
C ASN A 236 22.93 -1.67 -23.51
N GLY A 237 22.66 -1.62 -22.22
CA GLY A 237 23.27 -2.51 -21.24
C GLY A 237 22.68 -3.91 -21.22
N THR A 238 23.19 -4.74 -20.32
CA THR A 238 22.77 -6.16 -20.24
C THR A 238 21.29 -6.35 -19.97
N TYR A 239 20.61 -5.38 -19.32
CA TYR A 239 19.17 -5.44 -19.05
C TYR A 239 18.32 -5.64 -20.33
N ASP A 240 18.78 -5.15 -21.47
CA ASP A 240 18.08 -5.27 -22.76
C ASP A 240 18.46 -6.50 -23.59
N THR A 241 19.39 -7.29 -23.12
CA THR A 241 19.75 -8.58 -23.75
C THR A 241 18.79 -9.70 -23.32
N GLU A 242 18.69 -10.79 -24.11
CA GLU A 242 17.92 -11.99 -23.76
C GLU A 242 18.25 -12.51 -22.35
N LYS A 243 19.53 -12.50 -21.99
CA LYS A 243 20.01 -12.92 -20.68
C LYS A 243 19.52 -11.97 -19.56
N GLY A 244 19.60 -10.67 -19.78
CA GLY A 244 19.12 -9.67 -18.84
C GLY A 244 17.60 -9.72 -18.67
N LYS A 245 16.85 -9.85 -19.76
CA LYS A 245 15.40 -9.99 -19.77
C LYS A 245 14.93 -11.23 -19.00
N PHE A 246 15.58 -12.37 -19.23
CA PHE A 246 15.31 -13.60 -18.49
C PHE A 246 15.53 -13.42 -16.98
N PHE A 247 16.63 -12.80 -16.58
CA PHE A 247 16.92 -12.53 -15.17
C PHE A 247 15.86 -11.61 -14.54
N LEU A 248 15.52 -10.51 -15.19
CA LEU A 248 14.56 -9.53 -14.71
C LEU A 248 13.16 -10.14 -14.60
N GLU A 249 12.76 -10.95 -15.57
CA GLU A 249 11.48 -11.66 -15.52
C GLU A 249 11.44 -12.64 -14.35
N TRP A 250 12.47 -13.46 -14.19
CA TRP A 250 12.57 -14.40 -13.09
C TRP A 250 12.52 -13.66 -11.74
N TYR A 251 13.26 -12.56 -11.57
CA TYR A 251 13.29 -11.77 -10.36
C TYR A 251 11.93 -11.17 -10.04
N SER A 252 11.31 -10.47 -10.97
CA SER A 252 9.97 -9.89 -10.82
C SER A 252 8.92 -10.97 -10.47
N ASN A 253 8.98 -12.12 -11.16
CA ASN A 253 8.05 -13.22 -10.91
C ASN A 253 8.22 -13.80 -9.50
N LYS A 254 9.43 -13.88 -8.95
CA LYS A 254 9.65 -14.30 -7.55
C LYS A 254 8.99 -13.38 -6.55
N LEU A 255 9.04 -12.08 -6.77
CA LEU A 255 8.37 -11.08 -5.91
C LEU A 255 6.84 -11.20 -5.99
N ILE A 256 6.30 -11.36 -7.19
CA ILE A 256 4.85 -11.54 -7.39
C ILE A 256 4.37 -12.84 -6.72
N LEU A 257 5.10 -13.95 -6.89
CA LEU A 257 4.78 -15.23 -6.25
C LEU A 257 4.79 -15.14 -4.73
N HIS A 258 5.77 -14.45 -4.16
CA HIS A 258 5.82 -14.21 -2.72
C HIS A 258 4.60 -13.40 -2.24
N GLY A 259 4.27 -12.29 -2.91
CA GLY A 259 3.05 -11.52 -2.62
C GLY A 259 1.78 -12.38 -2.71
N ASP A 260 1.66 -13.19 -3.76
CA ASP A 260 0.54 -14.11 -3.94
C ASP A 260 0.40 -15.13 -2.80
N GLN A 261 1.52 -15.66 -2.29
CA GLN A 261 1.52 -16.61 -1.16
C GLN A 261 1.02 -15.95 0.13
N ILE A 262 1.52 -14.78 0.47
CA ILE A 262 1.10 -14.04 1.69
C ILE A 262 -0.38 -13.67 1.61
N LEU A 263 -0.82 -13.11 0.49
CA LEU A 263 -2.22 -12.70 0.31
C LEU A 263 -3.17 -13.90 0.27
N ARG A 264 -2.71 -15.06 -0.20
CA ARG A 264 -3.46 -16.31 -0.09
C ARG A 264 -3.70 -16.71 1.36
N GLU A 265 -2.69 -16.65 2.22
CA GLU A 265 -2.86 -16.95 3.64
C GLU A 265 -3.76 -15.91 4.32
N ALA A 266 -3.58 -14.62 4.03
CA ALA A 266 -4.47 -13.57 4.52
C ALA A 266 -5.94 -13.82 4.13
N ASN A 267 -6.20 -14.16 2.87
CA ASN A 267 -7.56 -14.50 2.43
C ASN A 267 -8.16 -15.67 3.20
N LYS A 268 -7.40 -16.77 3.43
CA LYS A 268 -7.88 -17.90 4.22
C LYS A 268 -8.26 -17.49 5.65
N ILE A 269 -7.44 -16.65 6.27
CA ILE A 269 -7.63 -16.23 7.67
C ILE A 269 -8.82 -15.30 7.79
N PHE A 270 -8.94 -14.31 6.92
CA PHE A 270 -9.93 -13.23 7.02
C PHE A 270 -11.22 -13.48 6.24
N THR A 271 -11.33 -14.61 5.53
CA THR A 271 -12.57 -14.99 4.83
C THR A 271 -13.78 -14.90 5.75
N GLY A 272 -14.88 -14.33 5.24
CA GLY A 272 -16.15 -14.17 5.97
C GLY A 272 -16.23 -12.95 6.88
N LEU A 273 -15.18 -12.17 7.01
CA LEU A 273 -15.20 -10.89 7.70
C LEU A 273 -15.50 -9.75 6.71
N LYS A 274 -16.16 -8.69 7.20
CA LYS A 274 -16.43 -7.47 6.41
C LYS A 274 -15.25 -6.51 6.50
N ILE A 275 -14.11 -6.93 5.98
CA ILE A 275 -12.89 -6.12 5.95
C ILE A 275 -12.30 -6.14 4.54
N ASP A 276 -11.62 -5.07 4.17
CA ASP A 276 -10.86 -4.98 2.94
C ASP A 276 -9.40 -5.39 3.21
N LEU A 277 -8.88 -6.29 2.37
CA LEU A 277 -7.46 -6.60 2.34
C LEU A 277 -6.76 -5.63 1.38
N VAL A 278 -5.61 -5.13 1.80
CA VAL A 278 -4.85 -4.12 1.05
C VAL A 278 -3.40 -4.54 0.96
N ALA A 279 -2.79 -4.38 -0.20
CA ALA A 279 -1.35 -4.52 -0.37
C ALA A 279 -0.74 -3.17 -0.74
N LYS A 280 0.29 -2.76 0.01
CA LYS A 280 1.02 -1.53 -0.28
C LYS A 280 2.15 -1.82 -1.25
N VAL A 281 2.25 -1.00 -2.29
CA VAL A 281 3.29 -1.02 -3.31
C VAL A 281 3.95 0.35 -3.34
N SER A 282 5.27 0.38 -3.19
CA SER A 282 6.03 1.63 -3.19
C SER A 282 6.17 2.21 -4.60
N GLY A 283 6.14 3.54 -4.70
CA GLY A 283 6.42 4.25 -5.95
C GLY A 283 7.91 4.54 -6.09
N VAL A 284 8.52 4.07 -7.19
CA VAL A 284 9.91 4.34 -7.53
C VAL A 284 9.95 5.25 -8.75
N HIS A 285 10.11 6.56 -8.53
CA HIS A 285 9.95 7.57 -9.59
C HIS A 285 11.28 8.13 -10.14
N TRP A 286 12.40 7.94 -9.44
CA TRP A 286 13.73 8.36 -9.91
C TRP A 286 14.25 7.41 -10.98
N LEU A 287 15.01 7.92 -11.92
CA LEU A 287 15.46 7.24 -13.13
C LEU A 287 14.33 6.66 -14.00
N TYR A 288 13.10 7.13 -13.79
CA TYR A 288 11.93 6.68 -14.56
C TYR A 288 12.02 7.05 -16.05
N ASN A 289 12.60 8.21 -16.36
CA ASN A 289 12.83 8.66 -17.74
C ASN A 289 14.15 8.14 -18.34
N HIS A 290 14.89 7.27 -17.66
CA HIS A 290 16.03 6.60 -18.23
C HIS A 290 15.57 5.34 -18.98
N PRO A 291 16.13 5.02 -20.20
CA PRO A 291 15.69 3.84 -20.97
C PRO A 291 15.69 2.51 -20.21
N SER A 292 16.58 2.34 -19.23
CA SER A 292 16.64 1.13 -18.44
C SER A 292 15.65 1.07 -17.30
N HIS A 293 14.98 2.18 -16.92
CA HIS A 293 14.20 2.24 -15.68
C HIS A 293 14.93 1.62 -14.47
N GLY A 294 16.25 1.89 -14.35
CA GLY A 294 17.17 1.15 -13.47
C GLY A 294 16.70 1.03 -12.02
N ALA A 295 16.09 2.08 -11.46
CA ALA A 295 15.59 2.05 -10.09
C ALA A 295 14.37 1.12 -9.95
N GLU A 296 13.42 1.13 -10.90
CA GLU A 296 12.27 0.21 -10.89
C GLU A 296 12.72 -1.24 -11.08
N LEU A 297 13.66 -1.50 -12.03
CA LEU A 297 14.19 -2.85 -12.23
C LEU A 297 14.91 -3.38 -10.98
N THR A 298 15.63 -2.51 -10.29
CA THR A 298 16.29 -2.82 -9.03
C THR A 298 15.27 -3.18 -7.93
N ALA A 299 14.15 -2.47 -7.85
CA ALA A 299 13.05 -2.77 -6.93
C ALA A 299 12.16 -3.97 -7.37
N GLY A 300 12.50 -4.62 -8.49
CA GLY A 300 11.76 -5.77 -9.01
C GLY A 300 10.50 -5.44 -9.82
N TYR A 301 10.25 -4.17 -10.09
CA TYR A 301 9.22 -3.75 -11.04
C TYR A 301 9.81 -3.85 -12.46
N TYR A 302 9.63 -4.99 -13.09
CA TYR A 302 10.12 -5.18 -14.45
C TYR A 302 9.26 -4.37 -15.44
N ASN A 303 9.35 -3.06 -15.34
CA ASN A 303 8.67 -2.06 -16.15
C ASN A 303 9.65 -1.44 -17.13
N LEU A 304 9.39 -1.56 -18.42
CA LEU A 304 10.16 -0.98 -19.51
C LEU A 304 9.22 -0.39 -20.54
N TYR A 305 9.74 0.36 -21.52
CA TYR A 305 8.95 1.00 -22.55
C TYR A 305 8.01 0.02 -23.30
N ASP A 306 8.48 -1.21 -23.56
CA ASP A 306 7.75 -2.26 -24.27
C ASP A 306 7.06 -3.28 -23.33
N ARG A 307 7.20 -3.12 -22.01
CA ARG A 307 6.73 -4.07 -21.00
C ARG A 307 6.06 -3.38 -19.82
N ASP A 308 4.84 -3.79 -19.52
CA ASP A 308 4.08 -3.33 -18.37
C ASP A 308 4.39 -4.18 -17.14
N GLY A 309 5.18 -3.62 -16.22
CA GLY A 309 5.57 -4.29 -14.97
C GLY A 309 4.53 -4.22 -13.85
N TYR A 310 3.54 -3.32 -13.93
CA TYR A 310 2.52 -3.14 -12.89
C TYR A 310 1.25 -3.98 -13.11
N ARG A 311 0.95 -4.30 -14.35
CA ARG A 311 -0.24 -5.09 -14.69
C ARG A 311 -0.27 -6.48 -14.05
N PRO A 312 0.83 -7.27 -14.03
CA PRO A 312 0.86 -8.55 -13.32
C PRO A 312 0.57 -8.41 -11.82
N ILE A 313 1.06 -7.33 -11.19
CA ILE A 313 0.78 -7.02 -9.78
C ILE A 313 -0.71 -6.74 -9.59
N ALA A 314 -1.30 -5.87 -10.42
CA ALA A 314 -2.72 -5.55 -10.35
C ALA A 314 -3.59 -6.80 -10.53
N ARG A 315 -3.27 -7.68 -11.48
CA ARG A 315 -3.97 -8.97 -11.67
C ARG A 315 -3.83 -9.91 -10.48
N MET A 316 -2.66 -9.98 -9.86
CA MET A 316 -2.44 -10.78 -8.66
C MET A 316 -3.30 -10.25 -7.50
N LEU A 317 -3.38 -8.92 -7.32
CA LEU A 317 -4.23 -8.30 -6.32
C LEU A 317 -5.71 -8.57 -6.57
N ASN A 318 -6.19 -8.44 -7.81
CA ASN A 318 -7.57 -8.79 -8.18
C ASN A 318 -7.88 -10.26 -7.84
N LYS A 319 -7.02 -11.18 -8.26
CA LYS A 319 -7.18 -12.62 -7.90
C LYS A 319 -7.29 -12.85 -6.40
N ARG A 320 -6.64 -12.03 -5.59
CA ARG A 320 -6.64 -12.13 -4.12
C ARG A 320 -7.69 -11.25 -3.46
N ASN A 321 -8.53 -10.60 -4.24
CA ASN A 321 -9.56 -9.68 -3.73
C ASN A 321 -8.96 -8.62 -2.82
N CYS A 322 -7.84 -8.02 -3.25
CA CYS A 322 -7.07 -7.05 -2.50
C CYS A 322 -7.05 -5.70 -3.19
N PHE A 323 -7.14 -4.62 -2.44
CA PHE A 323 -6.93 -3.26 -2.92
C PHE A 323 -5.44 -2.98 -3.06
N LEU A 324 -5.09 -2.05 -3.93
CA LEU A 324 -3.75 -1.50 -4.04
C LEU A 324 -3.63 -0.25 -3.17
N ASN A 325 -2.65 -0.18 -2.27
CA ASN A 325 -2.23 1.09 -1.67
C ASN A 325 -0.98 1.56 -2.41
N PHE A 326 -1.05 2.79 -2.97
CA PHE A 326 0.04 3.36 -3.75
C PHE A 326 0.36 4.79 -3.32
N SER A 327 1.65 5.09 -3.19
CA SER A 327 2.14 6.39 -2.72
C SER A 327 2.44 7.37 -3.87
N CYS A 328 3.06 8.51 -3.55
CA CYS A 328 3.49 9.57 -4.48
C CYS A 328 2.36 10.40 -5.12
N LEU A 329 1.12 10.34 -4.63
CA LEU A 329 0.01 11.06 -5.26
C LEU A 329 0.15 12.59 -5.20
N GLU A 330 0.93 13.13 -4.28
CA GLU A 330 1.21 14.56 -4.13
C GLU A 330 2.31 15.06 -5.07
N MET A 331 3.11 14.13 -5.62
CA MET A 331 4.34 14.50 -6.31
C MET A 331 4.07 15.02 -7.71
N LYS A 332 4.79 16.09 -8.04
CA LYS A 332 4.81 16.69 -9.38
C LYS A 332 6.17 16.54 -10.02
N HIS A 333 6.17 16.66 -11.34
CA HIS A 333 7.40 16.79 -12.09
C HIS A 333 8.11 18.08 -11.67
N ASN A 334 9.24 17.94 -10.99
CA ASN A 334 10.04 19.09 -10.55
C ASN A 334 10.94 19.54 -11.70
N LYS A 335 10.55 20.62 -12.38
CA LYS A 335 11.34 21.22 -13.47
C LYS A 335 12.73 21.70 -13.04
N ASN A 336 12.94 21.86 -11.71
CA ASN A 336 14.22 22.25 -11.11
C ASN A 336 14.97 21.06 -10.48
N ALA A 337 14.45 19.82 -10.61
CA ALA A 337 15.18 18.65 -10.20
C ALA A 337 16.48 18.55 -11.01
N LYS A 338 17.55 18.11 -10.36
CA LYS A 338 18.81 17.85 -11.06
C LYS A 338 18.51 16.97 -12.27
N GLU A 339 18.94 17.40 -13.46
CA GLU A 339 18.74 16.66 -14.71
C GLU A 339 19.14 15.17 -14.60
N ASP A 340 20.11 14.89 -13.76
CA ASP A 340 20.58 13.54 -13.47
C ASP A 340 19.57 12.61 -12.77
N ALA A 341 18.51 13.14 -12.11
CA ALA A 341 17.55 12.31 -11.39
C ALA A 341 16.55 11.61 -12.33
N LEU A 342 16.33 12.15 -13.54
CA LEU A 342 15.41 11.64 -14.57
C LEU A 342 14.07 11.17 -13.97
N SER A 343 13.57 11.91 -12.98
CA SER A 343 12.43 11.54 -12.17
C SER A 343 11.12 11.93 -12.84
N ALA A 344 10.14 11.03 -12.84
CA ALA A 344 8.82 11.27 -13.43
C ALA A 344 7.69 10.70 -12.53
N PRO A 345 7.42 11.32 -11.38
CA PRO A 345 6.41 10.82 -10.45
C PRO A 345 4.99 10.90 -11.00
N GLU A 346 4.65 11.91 -11.80
CA GLU A 346 3.31 12.04 -12.37
C GLU A 346 3.01 10.91 -13.37
N GLU A 347 3.97 10.59 -14.23
CA GLU A 347 3.86 9.50 -15.20
C GLU A 347 3.76 8.14 -14.50
N LEU A 348 4.56 7.92 -13.45
CA LEU A 348 4.51 6.72 -12.64
C LEU A 348 3.12 6.55 -12.00
N VAL A 349 2.63 7.57 -11.30
CA VAL A 349 1.31 7.52 -10.64
C VAL A 349 0.22 7.22 -11.67
N LYS A 350 0.22 7.93 -12.80
CA LYS A 350 -0.73 7.72 -13.89
C LYS A 350 -0.66 6.29 -14.44
N ALA A 351 0.55 5.76 -14.65
CA ALA A 351 0.74 4.39 -15.13
C ALA A 351 0.17 3.36 -14.15
N VAL A 352 0.50 3.47 -12.86
CA VAL A 352 0.07 2.51 -11.85
C VAL A 352 -1.44 2.55 -11.61
N LEU A 353 -2.02 3.74 -11.41
CA LEU A 353 -3.46 3.90 -11.20
C LEU A 353 -4.26 3.39 -12.41
N SER A 354 -3.83 3.71 -13.63
CA SER A 354 -4.52 3.26 -14.83
C SER A 354 -4.51 1.74 -14.98
N LYS A 355 -3.41 1.06 -14.60
CA LYS A 355 -3.34 -0.40 -14.64
C LYS A 355 -4.22 -1.05 -13.58
N ALA A 356 -4.22 -0.50 -12.36
CA ALA A 356 -5.09 -0.93 -11.29
C ALA A 356 -6.57 -0.87 -11.72
N TRP A 357 -7.03 0.27 -12.20
CA TRP A 357 -8.42 0.44 -12.64
C TRP A 357 -8.78 -0.40 -13.88
N LYS A 358 -7.84 -0.61 -14.80
CA LYS A 358 -8.05 -1.52 -15.95
C LYS A 358 -8.24 -2.98 -15.52
N GLU A 359 -7.55 -3.41 -14.49
CA GLU A 359 -7.68 -4.75 -13.93
C GLU A 359 -8.78 -4.83 -12.84
N GLY A 360 -9.59 -3.77 -12.67
CA GLY A 360 -10.78 -3.77 -11.82
C GLY A 360 -10.49 -3.76 -10.32
N ILE A 361 -9.31 -3.29 -9.88
CA ILE A 361 -9.01 -3.19 -8.45
C ILE A 361 -9.17 -1.76 -7.92
N GLU A 362 -9.63 -1.66 -6.69
CA GLU A 362 -9.71 -0.40 -5.97
C GLU A 362 -8.31 0.06 -5.54
N VAL A 363 -8.12 1.37 -5.51
CA VAL A 363 -6.83 1.98 -5.15
C VAL A 363 -6.99 2.89 -3.95
N ILE A 364 -6.12 2.70 -2.97
CA ILE A 364 -5.94 3.61 -1.85
C ILE A 364 -4.70 4.47 -2.17
N GLY A 365 -4.91 5.77 -2.31
CA GLY A 365 -3.81 6.70 -2.55
C GLY A 365 -3.10 7.09 -1.26
N ALA A 366 -1.81 7.43 -1.36
CA ALA A 366 -1.06 8.01 -0.25
C ALA A 366 -0.06 9.07 -0.75
N ASN A 367 0.32 10.01 0.13
CA ASN A 367 1.49 10.83 -0.10
C ASN A 367 2.76 10.10 0.38
N THR A 368 3.90 10.53 -0.09
CA THR A 368 5.23 10.05 0.34
C THR A 368 5.90 11.08 1.24
N SER A 369 5.78 12.36 0.89
CA SER A 369 6.34 13.50 1.59
C SER A 369 5.26 14.32 2.28
N GLU A 370 5.64 15.09 3.30
CA GLU A 370 4.71 16.03 3.92
C GLU A 370 4.22 17.06 2.89
N ILE A 371 2.91 17.25 2.80
CA ILE A 371 2.29 18.23 1.89
C ILE A 371 2.26 19.58 2.60
N ILE A 372 3.05 20.51 2.10
CA ILE A 372 3.27 21.80 2.75
C ILE A 372 2.58 22.98 2.04
N ASP A 373 2.02 22.78 0.86
CA ASP A 373 1.43 23.81 0.03
C ASP A 373 0.16 23.35 -0.71
N ALA A 374 -0.53 24.32 -1.29
CA ALA A 374 -1.75 24.08 -2.04
C ALA A 374 -1.51 23.27 -3.34
N GLU A 375 -0.30 23.33 -3.88
CA GLU A 375 0.04 22.64 -5.13
C GLU A 375 0.08 21.12 -4.92
N GLY A 376 0.71 20.65 -3.83
CA GLY A 376 0.71 19.24 -3.46
C GLY A 376 -0.70 18.71 -3.16
N TYR A 377 -1.53 19.47 -2.42
CA TYR A 377 -2.92 19.09 -2.17
C TYR A 377 -3.74 19.01 -3.47
N ASN A 378 -3.57 19.97 -4.38
CA ASN A 378 -4.26 19.94 -5.67
C ASN A 378 -3.81 18.74 -6.53
N GLN A 379 -2.54 18.37 -6.48
CA GLN A 379 -2.04 17.19 -7.20
C GLN A 379 -2.69 15.90 -6.67
N VAL A 380 -2.84 15.78 -5.35
CA VAL A 380 -3.59 14.65 -4.77
C VAL A 380 -5.03 14.63 -5.25
N LEU A 381 -5.73 15.77 -5.23
CA LEU A 381 -7.12 15.87 -5.70
C LEU A 381 -7.26 15.46 -7.17
N LEU A 382 -6.32 15.88 -8.03
CA LEU A 382 -6.28 15.50 -9.44
C LEU A 382 -6.11 13.98 -9.60
N ASN A 383 -5.14 13.39 -8.91
CA ASN A 383 -4.89 11.94 -8.97
C ASN A 383 -6.01 11.12 -8.32
N ALA A 384 -6.64 11.65 -7.26
CA ALA A 384 -7.75 10.98 -6.59
C ALA A 384 -9.02 10.91 -7.45
N ARG A 385 -9.26 11.90 -8.31
CA ARG A 385 -10.40 11.97 -9.24
C ARG A 385 -9.95 12.59 -10.58
N PRO A 386 -9.24 11.82 -11.44
CA PRO A 386 -8.65 12.38 -12.68
C PRO A 386 -9.67 13.04 -13.61
N ASN A 387 -10.90 12.50 -13.63
CA ASN A 387 -11.99 13.02 -14.46
C ASN A 387 -12.93 13.97 -13.70
N GLY A 388 -12.48 14.48 -12.54
CA GLY A 388 -13.25 15.37 -11.69
C GLY A 388 -14.46 14.70 -11.02
N SER A 389 -15.28 15.50 -10.33
CA SER A 389 -16.52 15.07 -9.72
C SER A 389 -17.65 15.02 -10.75
N ASN A 390 -18.43 13.94 -10.75
CA ASN A 390 -19.58 13.82 -11.62
C ASN A 390 -20.87 14.17 -10.85
N PRO A 391 -21.48 15.35 -11.07
CA PRO A 391 -22.69 15.75 -10.35
C PRO A 391 -23.93 14.92 -10.72
N LYS A 392 -23.87 14.15 -11.81
CA LYS A 392 -24.99 13.33 -12.31
C LYS A 392 -24.84 11.83 -12.01
N GLY A 393 -23.77 11.42 -11.37
CA GLY A 393 -23.55 10.01 -11.08
C GLY A 393 -22.17 9.72 -10.52
N LYS A 394 -21.79 8.45 -10.58
CA LYS A 394 -20.47 7.95 -10.15
C LYS A 394 -19.38 8.55 -11.03
N PRO A 395 -18.26 9.05 -10.46
CA PRO A 395 -17.10 9.44 -11.27
C PRO A 395 -16.57 8.22 -12.02
N LYS A 396 -16.10 8.43 -13.26
CA LYS A 396 -15.54 7.34 -14.08
C LYS A 396 -14.34 6.68 -13.39
N LEU A 397 -13.51 7.48 -12.74
CA LEU A 397 -12.32 7.04 -12.01
C LEU A 397 -12.19 7.81 -10.71
N LYS A 398 -11.96 7.09 -9.62
CA LYS A 398 -11.60 7.68 -8.32
C LYS A 398 -10.79 6.68 -7.49
N VAL A 399 -9.96 7.18 -6.57
CA VAL A 399 -9.37 6.31 -5.54
C VAL A 399 -10.45 5.98 -4.49
N HIS A 400 -10.32 4.79 -3.89
CA HIS A 400 -11.22 4.33 -2.83
C HIS A 400 -11.11 5.22 -1.59
N SER A 401 -9.88 5.53 -1.17
CA SER A 401 -9.57 6.40 -0.04
C SER A 401 -8.17 6.99 -0.17
N PHE A 402 -7.83 7.93 0.72
CA PHE A 402 -6.51 8.55 0.75
C PHE A 402 -5.89 8.47 2.15
N MET A 403 -4.62 8.04 2.23
CA MET A 403 -3.82 7.95 3.45
C MET A 403 -2.86 9.12 3.54
N TYR A 404 -3.10 10.05 4.47
CA TYR A 404 -2.23 11.18 4.71
C TYR A 404 -1.07 10.81 5.65
N LEU A 405 0.14 10.87 5.17
CA LEU A 405 1.38 10.59 5.88
C LEU A 405 2.02 11.90 6.37
N ARG A 406 2.15 12.21 7.64
CA ARG A 406 1.72 11.53 8.87
C ARG A 406 1.13 12.57 9.81
N LEU A 407 0.42 12.12 10.86
CA LEU A 407 0.04 12.98 11.97
C LEU A 407 1.29 13.60 12.60
N SER A 408 1.38 14.92 12.57
CA SER A 408 2.49 15.69 13.07
C SER A 408 2.02 17.05 13.61
N GLU A 409 2.80 17.69 14.45
CA GLU A 409 2.53 19.05 14.91
C GLU A 409 2.52 20.08 13.76
N THR A 410 3.19 19.78 12.66
CA THR A 410 3.23 20.66 11.47
C THR A 410 1.85 20.86 10.86
N ILE A 411 1.01 19.82 10.86
CA ILE A 411 -0.38 19.91 10.36
C ILE A 411 -1.12 21.02 11.10
N PHE A 412 -1.01 21.07 12.43
CA PHE A 412 -1.74 22.04 13.26
C PHE A 412 -1.12 23.43 13.25
N SER A 413 0.22 23.53 13.14
CA SER A 413 0.94 24.79 13.28
C SER A 413 1.10 25.58 11.99
N ARG A 414 1.14 24.89 10.83
CA ARG A 414 1.43 25.53 9.53
C ARG A 414 0.35 25.35 8.48
N ASN A 415 -0.28 24.17 8.44
CA ASN A 415 -1.07 23.77 7.28
C ASN A 415 -2.54 23.44 7.61
N TYR A 416 -2.99 23.74 8.82
CA TYR A 416 -4.27 23.22 9.30
C TYR A 416 -5.48 23.65 8.45
N ASP A 417 -5.55 24.90 8.04
CA ASP A 417 -6.66 25.38 7.21
C ASP A 417 -6.60 24.81 5.78
N MET A 418 -5.40 24.63 5.25
CA MET A 418 -5.23 23.95 3.96
C MET A 418 -5.63 22.48 4.07
N PHE A 419 -5.25 21.79 5.14
CA PHE A 419 -5.64 20.41 5.39
C PHE A 419 -7.17 20.26 5.52
N LYS A 420 -7.84 21.11 6.31
CA LYS A 420 -9.30 21.12 6.41
C LYS A 420 -9.98 21.31 5.05
N LYS A 421 -9.50 22.26 4.26
CA LYS A 421 -9.99 22.50 2.90
C LYS A 421 -9.74 21.29 1.99
N PHE A 422 -8.57 20.67 2.10
CA PHE A 422 -8.24 19.46 1.35
C PHE A 422 -9.20 18.31 1.66
N VAL A 423 -9.42 18.00 2.96
CA VAL A 423 -10.36 16.94 3.35
C VAL A 423 -11.77 17.22 2.83
N ARG A 424 -12.25 18.46 2.97
CA ARG A 424 -13.53 18.89 2.42
C ARG A 424 -13.64 18.67 0.92
N ASN A 425 -12.57 19.01 0.16
CA ASN A 425 -12.52 18.78 -1.28
C ASN A 425 -12.47 17.28 -1.63
N MET A 426 -11.78 16.46 -0.84
CA MET A 426 -11.81 15.00 -0.98
C MET A 426 -13.21 14.44 -0.74
N HIS A 427 -13.99 15.03 0.15
CA HIS A 427 -15.40 14.74 0.38
C HIS A 427 -16.34 15.38 -0.66
N ALA A 428 -15.82 15.89 -1.77
CA ALA A 428 -16.59 16.59 -2.81
C ALA A 428 -17.39 17.80 -2.29
N ASP A 429 -16.75 18.61 -1.45
CA ASP A 429 -17.31 19.79 -0.77
C ASP A 429 -18.53 19.48 0.12
N GLN A 430 -18.63 18.26 0.64
CA GLN A 430 -19.62 17.90 1.61
C GLN A 430 -19.18 18.29 3.03
N ASP A 431 -20.08 18.89 3.80
CA ASP A 431 -19.88 19.08 5.25
C ASP A 431 -20.21 17.82 6.07
N TYR A 432 -20.54 16.74 5.40
CA TYR A 432 -21.02 15.52 6.01
C TYR A 432 -19.90 14.49 6.18
N CYS A 433 -19.56 14.18 7.42
CA CYS A 433 -18.74 13.05 7.80
C CYS A 433 -19.63 11.79 7.82
N GLY A 434 -19.99 11.31 6.67
CA GLY A 434 -20.94 10.22 6.54
C GLY A 434 -20.30 8.85 6.48
N ASP A 435 -21.15 7.87 6.49
CA ASP A 435 -20.85 6.46 6.46
C ASP A 435 -20.41 6.03 5.05
N ALA A 436 -19.11 6.07 4.78
CA ALA A 436 -18.55 5.73 3.46
C ALA A 436 -18.75 4.24 3.12
N GLU A 437 -19.00 3.37 4.11
CA GLU A 437 -19.23 1.93 3.90
C GLU A 437 -20.47 1.64 3.05
N LYS A 438 -21.50 2.48 3.15
CA LYS A 438 -22.71 2.35 2.34
C LYS A 438 -22.45 2.40 0.83
N TYR A 439 -21.28 2.88 0.44
CA TYR A 439 -20.89 3.16 -0.94
C TYR A 439 -19.59 2.47 -1.34
N ALA A 440 -19.08 1.58 -0.48
CA ALA A 440 -17.98 0.70 -0.84
C ALA A 440 -18.40 -0.18 -2.03
N HIS A 441 -17.56 -0.26 -3.04
CA HIS A 441 -17.79 -1.15 -4.17
C HIS A 441 -17.31 -2.54 -3.81
N GLU A 442 -18.14 -3.54 -4.05
CA GLU A 442 -17.66 -4.91 -4.12
C GLU A 442 -16.73 -5.02 -5.32
N VAL A 443 -15.48 -5.38 -5.07
CA VAL A 443 -14.54 -5.73 -6.12
C VAL A 443 -14.88 -7.14 -6.59
N GLU A 444 -15.25 -7.30 -7.85
CA GLU A 444 -15.47 -8.63 -8.40
C GLU A 444 -14.16 -9.41 -8.38
N SER A 445 -14.13 -10.47 -7.57
CA SER A 445 -12.97 -11.36 -7.49
C SER A 445 -12.85 -12.19 -8.76
N ASN A 446 -11.70 -12.08 -9.43
CA ASN A 446 -11.37 -12.95 -10.57
C ASN A 446 -10.51 -14.13 -10.11
N SER A 447 -11.05 -14.93 -9.20
CA SER A 447 -10.37 -16.09 -8.61
C SER A 447 -10.03 -17.21 -9.62
N ALA A 448 -10.61 -17.16 -10.81
CA ALA A 448 -10.38 -18.15 -11.87
C ALA A 448 -9.06 -17.94 -12.63
N ILE A 449 -8.40 -16.77 -12.49
CA ILE A 449 -7.14 -16.50 -13.17
C ILE A 449 -6.02 -17.35 -12.56
N THR A 450 -5.26 -18.05 -13.40
CA THR A 450 -4.10 -18.84 -12.96
C THR A 450 -2.91 -17.94 -12.67
N ILE A 451 -1.92 -18.46 -11.92
CA ILE A 451 -0.71 -17.71 -11.64
C ILE A 451 0.13 -17.49 -12.91
N GLU A 452 0.09 -18.46 -13.84
CA GLU A 452 0.75 -18.37 -15.13
C GLU A 452 0.18 -17.23 -15.98
N GLU A 453 -1.15 -17.04 -15.95
CA GLU A 453 -1.81 -15.92 -16.63
C GLU A 453 -1.48 -14.57 -16.00
N ILE A 454 -1.32 -14.52 -14.68
CA ILE A 454 -0.87 -13.31 -13.98
C ILE A 454 0.55 -12.94 -14.43
N LEU A 455 1.47 -13.89 -14.39
CA LEU A 455 2.86 -13.67 -14.74
C LEU A 455 3.04 -13.34 -16.24
N ALA A 456 2.17 -13.87 -17.10
CA ALA A 456 2.15 -13.57 -18.54
C ALA A 456 1.49 -12.22 -18.88
N ALA A 457 0.86 -11.53 -17.92
CA ALA A 457 0.13 -10.28 -18.16
C ALA A 457 1.03 -9.05 -18.36
N THR A 458 2.11 -9.21 -19.10
CA THR A 458 3.13 -8.17 -19.29
C THR A 458 3.00 -7.38 -20.59
N LYS A 459 2.11 -7.77 -21.49
CA LYS A 459 1.93 -7.03 -22.74
C LYS A 459 1.39 -5.65 -22.47
N SER A 460 2.11 -4.62 -22.86
CA SER A 460 1.66 -3.24 -22.78
C SER A 460 0.38 -3.06 -23.61
N SER A 461 -0.68 -2.59 -22.97
CA SER A 461 -1.94 -2.25 -23.66
C SER A 461 -1.98 -0.79 -24.08
N GLY A 462 -0.83 -0.14 -24.21
CA GLY A 462 -0.72 1.29 -24.41
C GLY A 462 -0.96 2.11 -23.14
N SER A 463 -0.67 3.39 -23.17
CA SER A 463 -0.99 4.31 -22.08
C SER A 463 -2.51 4.43 -21.93
N PHE A 464 -2.99 4.41 -20.69
CA PHE A 464 -4.37 4.76 -20.42
C PHE A 464 -4.54 6.26 -20.65
N LYS A 465 -5.52 6.63 -21.46
CA LYS A 465 -5.85 8.05 -21.68
C LYS A 465 -6.89 8.44 -20.65
N TRP A 466 -6.60 9.47 -19.86
CA TRP A 466 -7.54 10.02 -18.89
C TRP A 466 -8.80 10.60 -19.55
N ASP A 467 -8.64 11.07 -20.79
CA ASP A 467 -9.66 11.75 -21.60
C ASP A 467 -10.43 10.80 -22.54
N ASP A 468 -10.20 9.48 -22.48
CA ASP A 468 -10.99 8.56 -23.28
C ASP A 468 -12.45 8.63 -22.81
N ASP A 469 -13.21 9.40 -23.57
CA ASP A 469 -14.66 9.40 -23.58
C ASP A 469 -15.15 8.01 -23.99
N THR A 470 -15.12 7.08 -23.07
CA THR A 470 -16.04 5.96 -23.12
C THR A 470 -17.39 6.54 -22.73
N GLU A 471 -18.00 7.34 -23.64
CA GLU A 471 -19.42 7.43 -23.71
C GLU A 471 -19.92 5.97 -23.81
N ALA A 472 -20.40 5.45 -22.67
CA ALA A 472 -21.28 4.31 -22.73
C ALA A 472 -22.42 4.78 -23.63
N LYS A 473 -22.45 4.28 -24.86
CA LYS A 473 -23.67 4.29 -25.65
C LYS A 473 -24.71 3.61 -24.78
N VAL A 474 -25.55 4.39 -24.16
CA VAL A 474 -26.83 3.95 -23.65
C VAL A 474 -27.61 3.72 -24.93
N ASP A 475 -27.56 2.48 -25.45
CA ASP A 475 -28.51 2.03 -26.43
C ASP A 475 -29.89 2.18 -25.80
N GLY A 476 -30.77 2.91 -26.52
CA GLY A 476 -32.11 3.30 -26.15
C GLY A 476 -33.12 2.18 -25.97
#